data_d6905bfc9b1831d19faa632b353cd5ef
#
_entry.id   d6905bfc9b1831d19faa632b353cd5ef
#
_cell.length_a   1.000
_cell.length_b   1.000
_cell.length_c   1.000
_cell.angle_alpha   90.00
_cell.angle_beta   90.00
_cell.angle_gamma   90.00
#
_symmetry.space_group_name_H-M   'P 1'
#
loop_
_entity.id
_entity.type
_entity.pdbx_description
1 polymer ?
#
loop_
_entity_poly.entity_id
_entity_poly.type
_entity_poly.pdbx_seq_one_letter_code
_entity_poly.pdbx_strand_id
1 'polypeptide(L)'
;MEFTTGLMSLDTALNEMLSRVTPLTAQETLPLVQCFGRILASDVVSPLDVPGFDNSAMDGYAVRLADIASGQPLPVAGKSFAGQPYHGEWPAGTCIRIMTGAPVPEGCEAVVMQEQTEQTDNGVRFTAEVRSGQNIRRRGEDISAGAVVFPAGTRLTTAELPVIASLGIAEVPVIRKVRVALFSTGDELQLPGQPLGDGQIYDTNRLAVHLMLEQLGCEVINLGIIRDDPHALRAAFIEADSQADVVISSGGVSVGEADYTKTILEELGEIAFWKLAIKPGKPFAFGKLSNSWFCGLPGTPVSATLTFYQLVQPLLAKLSGNTASGLPARQRVRTASPLKKSPGRLDFQRGVLQRNADGELEVTTTGHQGSHIFSSFSLGNCFIVLERDRGNVEAGEWVEVEPFNALFGGL
;
A
#
# COMPACT_ATOMS: atom_id res chain seq x y z
N MET A 1 22.81 -18.80 -25.44
CA MET A 1 22.25 -17.51 -25.92
C MET A 1 20.95 -17.67 -26.71
N GLU A 2 20.68 -18.79 -27.33
CA GLU A 2 19.47 -19.01 -28.16
C GLU A 2 18.15 -19.11 -27.39
N PHE A 3 18.16 -19.40 -26.08
CA PHE A 3 16.94 -19.58 -25.27
C PHE A 3 16.31 -18.29 -24.77
N THR A 4 16.91 -17.13 -24.99
CA THR A 4 16.47 -15.84 -24.47
C THR A 4 16.01 -14.86 -25.56
N THR A 5 16.23 -15.20 -26.84
CA THR A 5 15.73 -14.40 -27.97
C THR A 5 14.21 -14.51 -28.05
N GLY A 6 13.53 -13.37 -28.14
CA GLY A 6 12.06 -13.30 -28.21
C GLY A 6 11.33 -13.23 -26.86
N LEU A 7 12.07 -13.15 -25.73
CA LEU A 7 11.45 -12.93 -24.43
C LEU A 7 11.16 -11.44 -24.21
N MET A 8 9.95 -11.16 -23.74
CA MET A 8 9.52 -9.81 -23.39
C MET A 8 10.02 -9.42 -22.00
N SER A 9 10.58 -8.22 -21.87
CA SER A 9 10.98 -7.72 -20.54
C SER A 9 9.76 -7.43 -19.66
N LEU A 10 9.95 -7.48 -18.33
CA LEU A 10 8.91 -7.13 -17.38
C LEU A 10 8.40 -5.70 -17.60
N ASP A 11 9.30 -4.75 -17.82
CA ASP A 11 8.94 -3.36 -18.07
C ASP A 11 8.08 -3.19 -19.33
N THR A 12 8.42 -3.87 -20.40
CA THR A 12 7.62 -3.86 -21.64
C THR A 12 6.24 -4.45 -21.39
N ALA A 13 6.14 -5.57 -20.68
CA ALA A 13 4.86 -6.19 -20.34
C ALA A 13 3.98 -5.26 -19.50
N LEU A 14 4.55 -4.64 -18.48
CA LEU A 14 3.85 -3.67 -17.64
C LEU A 14 3.36 -2.47 -18.45
N ASN A 15 4.19 -1.90 -19.31
CA ASN A 15 3.79 -0.79 -20.17
C ASN A 15 2.66 -1.16 -21.13
N GLU A 16 2.75 -2.33 -21.75
CA GLU A 16 1.68 -2.85 -22.64
C GLU A 16 0.36 -3.02 -21.89
N MET A 17 0.39 -3.63 -20.72
CA MET A 17 -0.81 -3.84 -19.91
C MET A 17 -1.42 -2.52 -19.43
N LEU A 18 -0.62 -1.69 -18.78
CA LEU A 18 -1.09 -0.48 -18.12
C LEU A 18 -1.54 0.60 -19.10
N SER A 19 -0.96 0.65 -20.30
CA SER A 19 -1.38 1.59 -21.35
C SER A 19 -2.78 1.30 -21.92
N ARG A 20 -3.26 0.06 -21.79
CA ARG A 20 -4.54 -0.38 -22.34
C ARG A 20 -5.70 -0.25 -21.34
N VAL A 21 -5.40 -0.12 -20.06
CA VAL A 21 -6.38 -0.19 -18.98
C VAL A 21 -6.72 1.19 -18.49
N THR A 22 -8.02 1.47 -18.34
CA THR A 22 -8.53 2.71 -17.72
C THR A 22 -9.12 2.39 -16.34
N PRO A 23 -8.97 3.29 -15.36
CA PRO A 23 -9.55 3.10 -14.04
C PRO A 23 -11.07 2.98 -14.07
N LEU A 24 -11.63 2.23 -13.12
CA LEU A 24 -13.06 2.23 -12.87
C LEU A 24 -13.51 3.61 -12.41
N THR A 25 -14.74 3.99 -12.75
CA THR A 25 -15.31 5.31 -12.42
C THR A 25 -16.50 5.23 -11.49
N ALA A 26 -17.16 4.08 -11.38
CA ALA A 26 -18.29 3.91 -10.48
C ALA A 26 -17.84 4.09 -9.03
N GLN A 27 -18.65 4.83 -8.26
CA GLN A 27 -18.31 5.21 -6.89
C GLN A 27 -19.45 4.96 -5.93
N GLU A 28 -19.12 4.89 -4.66
CA GLU A 28 -20.06 4.80 -3.54
C GLU A 28 -19.55 5.67 -2.39
N THR A 29 -20.47 6.21 -1.60
CA THR A 29 -20.13 7.03 -0.45
C THR A 29 -20.21 6.18 0.81
N LEU A 30 -19.12 6.16 1.59
CA LEU A 30 -18.98 5.30 2.77
C LEU A 30 -18.56 6.11 4.00
N PRO A 31 -19.00 5.70 5.21
CA PRO A 31 -18.44 6.20 6.46
C PRO A 31 -16.95 5.92 6.54
N LEU A 32 -16.19 6.80 7.19
CA LEU A 32 -14.71 6.68 7.26
C LEU A 32 -14.24 5.33 7.76
N VAL A 33 -14.91 4.75 8.75
CA VAL A 33 -14.54 3.45 9.33
C VAL A 33 -14.60 2.30 8.31
N GLN A 34 -15.35 2.46 7.21
CA GLN A 34 -15.47 1.48 6.14
C GLN A 34 -14.56 1.77 4.95
N CYS A 35 -13.77 2.84 5.02
CA CYS A 35 -12.96 3.30 3.89
C CYS A 35 -11.52 2.77 3.88
N PHE A 36 -11.11 1.99 4.85
CA PHE A 36 -9.75 1.45 4.88
C PHE A 36 -9.44 0.64 3.61
N GLY A 37 -8.34 0.99 2.95
CA GLY A 37 -7.93 0.33 1.70
C GLY A 37 -8.68 0.79 0.46
N ARG A 38 -9.66 1.68 0.60
CA ARG A 38 -10.45 2.20 -0.53
C ARG A 38 -9.72 3.37 -1.20
N ILE A 39 -10.13 3.68 -2.40
CA ILE A 39 -9.53 4.74 -3.23
C ILE A 39 -10.51 5.90 -3.35
N LEU A 40 -10.04 7.10 -3.04
CA LEU A 40 -10.87 8.32 -3.17
C LEU A 40 -11.33 8.53 -4.61
N ALA A 41 -12.63 8.77 -4.78
CA ALA A 41 -13.22 9.07 -6.08
C ALA A 41 -13.12 10.56 -6.45
N SER A 42 -12.93 11.44 -5.47
CA SER A 42 -12.79 12.88 -5.67
C SER A 42 -11.85 13.48 -4.64
N ASP A 43 -11.36 14.69 -4.92
CA ASP A 43 -10.48 15.41 -4.01
C ASP A 43 -11.17 15.67 -2.67
N VAL A 44 -10.42 15.57 -1.59
CA VAL A 44 -10.84 16.02 -0.26
C VAL A 44 -10.31 17.44 -0.06
N VAL A 45 -11.23 18.40 -0.05
CA VAL A 45 -10.92 19.81 0.19
C VAL A 45 -11.29 20.15 1.62
N SER A 46 -10.37 20.77 2.36
CA SER A 46 -10.64 21.13 3.75
C SER A 46 -11.67 22.23 3.85
N PRO A 47 -12.80 22.01 4.58
CA PRO A 47 -13.80 23.07 4.82
C PRO A 47 -13.40 24.04 5.94
N LEU A 48 -12.31 23.77 6.65
CA LEU A 48 -11.89 24.53 7.82
C LEU A 48 -10.36 24.49 8.01
N ASP A 49 -9.87 25.33 8.90
CA ASP A 49 -8.47 25.29 9.33
C ASP A 49 -8.25 24.22 10.41
N VAL A 50 -7.07 23.59 10.39
CA VAL A 50 -6.64 22.65 11.44
C VAL A 50 -5.24 23.10 11.92
N PRO A 51 -5.08 23.42 13.20
CA PRO A 51 -6.10 23.63 14.21
C PRO A 51 -7.03 24.81 13.87
N GLY A 52 -8.25 24.81 14.42
CA GLY A 52 -9.27 25.83 14.14
C GLY A 52 -9.08 27.15 14.89
N PHE A 53 -8.07 27.20 15.77
CA PHE A 53 -7.73 28.37 16.60
C PHE A 53 -6.28 28.29 17.03
N ASP A 54 -5.70 29.43 17.39
CA ASP A 54 -4.39 29.47 18.02
C ASP A 54 -4.50 28.78 19.39
N ASN A 55 -3.58 27.86 19.68
CA ASN A 55 -3.60 27.09 20.93
C ASN A 55 -2.22 26.95 21.53
N SER A 56 -2.19 26.60 22.81
CA SER A 56 -0.95 26.44 23.54
C SER A 56 -0.25 25.11 23.24
N ALA A 57 1.05 25.18 23.01
CA ALA A 57 1.90 24.00 22.88
C ALA A 57 2.35 23.43 24.22
N MET A 58 2.18 24.20 25.31
CA MET A 58 2.73 23.87 26.64
C MET A 58 1.70 24.14 27.75
N ASP A 59 1.87 23.45 28.85
CA ASP A 59 1.25 23.82 30.11
C ASP A 59 2.04 24.99 30.72
N GLY A 60 1.36 26.09 30.96
CA GLY A 60 2.05 27.29 31.39
C GLY A 60 1.14 28.50 31.55
N TYR A 61 1.60 29.62 31.07
CA TYR A 61 0.93 30.90 31.22
C TYR A 61 0.93 31.69 29.91
N ALA A 62 -0.25 32.14 29.51
CA ALA A 62 -0.41 33.09 28.41
C ALA A 62 -0.04 34.49 28.91
N VAL A 63 0.80 35.20 28.16
CA VAL A 63 1.34 36.50 28.53
C VAL A 63 1.34 37.48 27.40
N ARG A 64 1.30 38.78 27.77
CA ARG A 64 1.68 39.88 26.88
C ARG A 64 3.10 40.30 27.21
N LEU A 65 3.91 40.57 26.20
CA LEU A 65 5.32 40.90 26.39
C LEU A 65 5.53 42.17 27.23
N ALA A 66 4.64 43.15 27.08
CA ALA A 66 4.70 44.37 27.86
C ALA A 66 4.52 44.11 29.37
N ASP A 67 3.68 43.15 29.74
CA ASP A 67 3.41 42.82 31.15
C ASP A 67 4.58 42.15 31.84
N ILE A 68 5.34 41.34 31.11
CA ILE A 68 6.52 40.62 31.68
C ILE A 68 7.79 41.46 31.63
N ALA A 69 7.83 42.55 30.85
CA ALA A 69 9.01 43.38 30.68
C ALA A 69 9.47 44.04 31.99
N SER A 70 8.56 44.27 32.96
CA SER A 70 8.84 44.87 34.27
C SER A 70 9.63 43.95 35.19
N GLY A 71 9.66 42.63 34.94
CA GLY A 71 10.28 41.64 35.81
C GLY A 71 9.49 41.37 37.11
N GLN A 72 8.33 41.99 37.28
CA GLN A 72 7.49 41.79 38.45
C GLN A 72 6.62 40.54 38.30
N PRO A 73 6.29 39.85 39.41
CA PRO A 73 5.32 38.74 39.37
C PRO A 73 3.98 39.18 38.84
N LEU A 74 3.32 38.31 38.03
CA LEU A 74 2.02 38.58 37.47
C LEU A 74 0.93 37.71 38.16
N PRO A 75 -0.09 38.34 38.75
CA PRO A 75 -1.27 37.56 39.21
C PRO A 75 -1.95 36.80 38.08
N VAL A 76 -2.54 35.66 38.40
CA VAL A 76 -3.32 34.87 37.47
C VAL A 76 -4.74 35.39 37.41
N ALA A 77 -5.17 35.95 36.25
CA ALA A 77 -6.50 36.54 36.09
C ALA A 77 -7.56 35.50 35.71
N GLY A 78 -7.13 34.35 35.15
CA GLY A 78 -8.04 33.30 34.75
C GLY A 78 -7.34 32.08 34.21
N LYS A 79 -8.13 31.15 33.70
CA LYS A 79 -7.63 29.84 33.19
C LYS A 79 -8.25 29.52 31.83
N SER A 80 -7.45 29.00 30.90
CA SER A 80 -7.89 28.49 29.61
C SER A 80 -7.54 27.01 29.52
N PHE A 81 -8.54 26.17 29.31
CA PHE A 81 -8.38 24.72 29.16
C PHE A 81 -8.89 24.25 27.79
N ALA A 82 -8.45 23.08 27.37
CA ALA A 82 -9.00 22.45 26.17
C ALA A 82 -10.52 22.28 26.33
N GLY A 83 -11.29 22.77 25.35
CA GLY A 83 -12.74 22.77 25.41
C GLY A 83 -13.36 23.82 26.33
N GLN A 84 -12.54 24.58 27.05
CA GLN A 84 -13.00 25.63 28.00
C GLN A 84 -12.13 26.89 27.82
N PRO A 85 -12.35 27.65 26.73
CA PRO A 85 -11.59 28.86 26.45
C PRO A 85 -11.87 29.95 27.49
N TYR A 86 -10.88 30.81 27.74
CA TYR A 86 -11.05 31.97 28.61
C TYR A 86 -11.61 33.14 27.84
N HIS A 87 -12.76 33.65 28.27
CA HIS A 87 -13.44 34.81 27.68
C HIS A 87 -13.57 35.98 28.67
N GLY A 88 -13.01 35.88 29.85
CA GLY A 88 -13.05 36.91 30.84
C GLY A 88 -12.18 38.10 30.52
N GLU A 89 -12.19 39.09 31.45
CA GLU A 89 -11.29 40.24 31.37
C GLU A 89 -9.85 39.82 31.60
N TRP A 90 -8.93 40.43 30.89
CA TRP A 90 -7.51 40.24 31.04
C TRP A 90 -6.84 41.57 31.41
N PRO A 91 -6.83 41.95 32.70
CA PRO A 91 -6.22 43.20 33.14
C PRO A 91 -4.73 43.26 32.84
N ALA A 92 -4.22 44.46 32.56
CA ALA A 92 -2.79 44.71 32.44
C ALA A 92 -2.05 44.27 33.68
N GLY A 93 -0.83 43.74 33.53
CA GLY A 93 -0.04 43.23 34.64
C GLY A 93 -0.49 41.88 35.18
N THR A 94 -1.31 41.12 34.42
CA THR A 94 -1.75 39.76 34.79
C THR A 94 -1.43 38.76 33.69
N CYS A 95 -1.48 37.48 34.06
CA CYS A 95 -1.33 36.37 33.09
C CYS A 95 -2.52 35.42 33.19
N ILE A 96 -2.65 34.55 32.21
CA ILE A 96 -3.70 33.52 32.17
C ILE A 96 -3.05 32.14 32.23
N ARG A 97 -3.49 31.34 33.20
CA ARG A 97 -3.08 29.94 33.27
C ARG A 97 -3.64 29.21 32.06
N ILE A 98 -2.78 28.50 31.33
CA ILE A 98 -3.17 27.81 30.10
C ILE A 98 -2.57 26.39 30.06
N MET A 99 -3.32 25.45 29.52
CA MET A 99 -2.89 24.07 29.37
C MET A 99 -2.68 23.77 27.87
N THR A 100 -1.89 22.74 27.61
CA THR A 100 -1.62 22.29 26.24
C THR A 100 -2.91 22.04 25.48
N GLY A 101 -3.00 22.58 24.28
CA GLY A 101 -4.18 22.46 23.41
C GLY A 101 -5.30 23.46 23.71
N ALA A 102 -5.21 24.21 24.78
CA ALA A 102 -6.21 25.23 25.13
C ALA A 102 -6.16 26.43 24.18
N PRO A 103 -7.32 27.05 23.83
CA PRO A 103 -7.32 28.26 23.01
C PRO A 103 -6.55 29.39 23.69
N VAL A 104 -5.72 30.07 22.92
CA VAL A 104 -4.96 31.21 23.36
C VAL A 104 -5.90 32.42 23.49
N PRO A 105 -5.94 33.10 24.64
CA PRO A 105 -6.79 34.28 24.80
C PRO A 105 -6.43 35.40 23.84
N GLU A 106 -7.40 36.21 23.46
CA GLU A 106 -7.20 37.39 22.61
C GLU A 106 -6.17 38.33 23.27
N GLY A 107 -5.21 38.79 22.46
CA GLY A 107 -4.14 39.65 22.92
C GLY A 107 -2.90 38.94 23.46
N CYS A 108 -2.94 37.61 23.57
CA CYS A 108 -1.77 36.84 23.99
C CYS A 108 -0.68 36.90 22.93
N GLU A 109 0.53 37.17 23.38
CA GLU A 109 1.71 37.25 22.50
C GLU A 109 2.65 36.06 22.64
N ALA A 110 2.59 35.35 23.77
CA ALA A 110 3.42 34.16 24.00
C ALA A 110 2.81 33.29 25.12
N VAL A 111 3.20 32.02 25.11
CA VAL A 111 2.96 31.11 26.24
C VAL A 111 4.30 30.71 26.81
N VAL A 112 4.42 30.88 28.13
CA VAL A 112 5.62 30.48 28.87
C VAL A 112 5.35 29.17 29.60
N MET A 113 6.19 28.16 29.32
CA MET A 113 6.04 26.86 29.98
C MET A 113 6.22 27.00 31.52
N GLN A 114 5.45 26.26 32.29
CA GLN A 114 5.46 26.34 33.73
C GLN A 114 6.85 26.09 34.33
N GLU A 115 7.68 25.29 33.69
CA GLU A 115 9.05 24.97 34.10
C GLU A 115 9.98 26.19 34.07
N GLN A 116 9.61 27.26 33.38
CA GLN A 116 10.33 28.51 33.32
C GLN A 116 9.68 29.60 34.15
N THR A 117 8.92 29.22 35.16
CA THR A 117 8.24 30.15 36.08
C THR A 117 8.41 29.73 37.52
N GLU A 118 8.25 30.71 38.42
CA GLU A 118 8.20 30.51 39.84
C GLU A 118 6.91 31.06 40.40
N GLN A 119 6.26 30.31 41.28
CA GLN A 119 5.12 30.79 42.05
C GLN A 119 5.63 31.66 43.20
N THR A 120 5.07 32.85 43.35
CA THR A 120 5.35 33.75 44.45
C THR A 120 4.04 34.16 45.12
N ASP A 121 4.10 34.80 46.34
CA ASP A 121 2.91 35.29 47.02
C ASP A 121 2.16 36.37 46.21
N ASN A 122 2.84 37.05 45.28
CA ASN A 122 2.31 38.15 44.48
C ASN A 122 2.00 37.73 43.04
N GLY A 123 2.09 36.45 42.70
CA GLY A 123 1.84 35.94 41.37
C GLY A 123 2.98 35.10 40.81
N VAL A 124 3.00 34.99 39.51
CA VAL A 124 3.95 34.15 38.74
C VAL A 124 5.13 35.00 38.28
N ARG A 125 6.35 34.60 38.60
CA ARG A 125 7.57 35.19 38.07
C ARG A 125 8.05 34.39 36.88
N PHE A 126 8.47 35.10 35.85
CA PHE A 126 9.01 34.51 34.62
C PHE A 126 10.54 34.59 34.68
N THR A 127 11.21 33.44 34.62
CA THR A 127 12.64 33.31 34.88
C THR A 127 13.50 33.19 33.60
N ALA A 128 12.88 33.15 32.44
CA ALA A 128 13.55 33.02 31.15
C ALA A 128 13.12 34.14 30.19
N GLU A 129 13.93 34.40 29.19
CA GLU A 129 13.59 35.30 28.11
C GLU A 129 12.40 34.73 27.28
N VAL A 130 11.45 35.59 26.91
CA VAL A 130 10.22 35.22 26.22
C VAL A 130 10.19 35.90 24.88
N ARG A 131 9.93 35.12 23.82
CA ARG A 131 9.82 35.60 22.44
C ARG A 131 8.36 35.69 22.02
N SER A 132 8.07 36.65 21.13
CA SER A 132 6.75 36.73 20.52
C SER A 132 6.42 35.46 19.75
N GLY A 133 5.23 34.90 19.95
CA GLY A 133 4.77 33.68 19.32
C GLY A 133 5.26 32.39 19.98
N GLN A 134 6.09 32.48 21.02
CA GLN A 134 6.65 31.32 21.71
C GLN A 134 5.54 30.40 22.21
N ASN A 135 5.69 29.08 21.91
CA ASN A 135 4.78 28.01 22.35
C ASN A 135 3.32 28.20 21.93
N ILE A 136 3.06 28.94 20.88
CA ILE A 136 1.74 29.08 20.28
C ILE A 136 1.69 28.29 18.98
N ARG A 137 0.74 27.35 18.88
CA ARG A 137 0.40 26.68 17.65
C ARG A 137 -0.62 27.52 16.92
N ARG A 138 -0.35 27.84 15.66
CA ARG A 138 -1.19 28.75 14.91
C ARG A 138 -2.33 28.05 14.22
N ARG A 139 -3.47 28.75 14.17
CA ARG A 139 -4.63 28.35 13.37
C ARG A 139 -4.20 28.00 11.95
N GLY A 140 -4.62 26.84 11.45
CA GLY A 140 -4.34 26.40 10.09
C GLY A 140 -2.91 25.95 9.81
N GLU A 141 -2.05 25.84 10.82
CA GLU A 141 -0.64 25.45 10.57
C GLU A 141 -0.47 24.02 10.07
N ASP A 142 -1.40 23.12 10.36
CA ASP A 142 -1.42 21.78 9.79
C ASP A 142 -2.14 21.78 8.45
N ILE A 143 -3.37 22.27 8.41
CA ILE A 143 -4.19 22.29 7.19
C ILE A 143 -4.94 23.62 7.13
N SER A 144 -4.87 24.29 5.99
CA SER A 144 -5.64 25.52 5.74
C SER A 144 -6.97 25.21 5.07
N ALA A 145 -7.99 25.96 5.45
CA ALA A 145 -9.29 25.91 4.77
C ALA A 145 -9.13 26.14 3.26
N GLY A 146 -9.82 25.34 2.45
CA GLY A 146 -9.72 25.40 0.99
C GLY A 146 -8.57 24.61 0.38
N ALA A 147 -7.65 24.06 1.18
CA ALA A 147 -6.58 23.23 0.66
C ALA A 147 -7.10 21.87 0.20
N VAL A 148 -6.55 21.36 -0.91
CA VAL A 148 -6.74 19.96 -1.31
C VAL A 148 -5.84 19.11 -0.44
N VAL A 149 -6.45 18.40 0.51
CA VAL A 149 -5.73 17.59 1.48
C VAL A 149 -5.29 16.26 0.87
N PHE A 150 -6.21 15.60 0.18
CA PHE A 150 -5.93 14.39 -0.57
C PHE A 150 -6.60 14.47 -1.95
N PRO A 151 -5.86 14.25 -3.03
CA PRO A 151 -6.46 14.22 -4.36
C PRO A 151 -7.23 12.92 -4.60
N ALA A 152 -8.15 12.95 -5.58
CA ALA A 152 -8.76 11.75 -6.12
C ALA A 152 -7.67 10.73 -6.49
N GLY A 153 -7.93 9.45 -6.26
CA GLY A 153 -6.96 8.38 -6.51
C GLY A 153 -6.05 8.06 -5.32
N THR A 154 -6.19 8.77 -4.21
CA THR A 154 -5.45 8.44 -2.97
C THR A 154 -6.02 7.18 -2.33
N ARG A 155 -5.14 6.25 -1.97
CA ARG A 155 -5.52 5.08 -1.15
C ARG A 155 -5.63 5.49 0.30
N LEU A 156 -6.76 5.16 0.92
CA LEU A 156 -7.06 5.53 2.30
C LEU A 156 -6.61 4.45 3.28
N THR A 157 -5.78 4.86 4.22
CA THR A 157 -5.28 4.02 5.31
C THR A 157 -5.43 4.73 6.64
N THR A 158 -4.84 4.18 7.69
CA THR A 158 -4.77 4.84 9.00
C THR A 158 -4.02 6.17 8.95
N ALA A 159 -3.18 6.39 7.94
CA ALA A 159 -2.47 7.67 7.79
C ALA A 159 -3.38 8.78 7.23
N GLU A 160 -4.37 8.46 6.40
CA GLU A 160 -5.24 9.44 5.74
C GLU A 160 -6.58 9.64 6.45
N LEU A 161 -7.21 8.56 6.92
CA LEU A 161 -8.57 8.62 7.47
C LEU A 161 -8.71 9.51 8.71
N PRO A 162 -7.79 9.47 9.70
CA PRO A 162 -7.86 10.40 10.83
C PRO A 162 -7.68 11.87 10.41
N VAL A 163 -6.91 12.16 9.38
CA VAL A 163 -6.78 13.51 8.83
C VAL A 163 -8.12 13.98 8.29
N ILE A 164 -8.81 13.15 7.52
CA ILE A 164 -10.16 13.48 7.01
C ILE A 164 -11.13 13.71 8.16
N ALA A 165 -11.07 12.88 9.20
CA ALA A 165 -11.90 13.05 10.39
C ALA A 165 -11.64 14.40 11.08
N SER A 166 -10.38 14.86 11.11
CA SER A 166 -10.01 16.17 11.69
C SER A 166 -10.63 17.35 10.96
N LEU A 167 -11.07 17.16 9.71
CA LEU A 167 -11.77 18.16 8.90
C LEU A 167 -13.28 18.18 9.17
N GLY A 168 -13.78 17.30 10.05
CA GLY A 168 -15.21 17.19 10.33
C GLY A 168 -15.99 16.42 9.26
N ILE A 169 -15.33 15.73 8.36
CA ILE A 169 -15.93 14.94 7.29
C ILE A 169 -16.20 13.54 7.81
N ALA A 170 -17.46 13.09 7.74
CA ALA A 170 -17.86 11.79 8.29
C ALA A 170 -17.84 10.66 7.26
N GLU A 171 -17.99 10.99 5.98
CA GLU A 171 -18.06 10.03 4.88
C GLU A 171 -17.45 10.63 3.62
N VAL A 172 -16.93 9.77 2.75
CA VAL A 172 -16.30 10.20 1.50
C VAL A 172 -16.71 9.29 0.33
N PRO A 173 -16.75 9.84 -0.90
CA PRO A 173 -16.95 9.04 -2.09
C PRO A 173 -15.67 8.27 -2.42
N VAL A 174 -15.80 6.96 -2.67
CA VAL A 174 -14.71 6.08 -3.01
C VAL A 174 -15.07 5.29 -4.27
N ILE A 175 -14.06 4.89 -5.04
CA ILE A 175 -14.25 4.02 -6.19
C ILE A 175 -14.74 2.65 -5.70
N ARG A 176 -15.74 2.07 -6.39
CA ARG A 176 -16.20 0.72 -6.06
C ARG A 176 -15.07 -0.29 -6.18
N LYS A 177 -15.17 -1.38 -5.43
CA LYS A 177 -14.17 -2.45 -5.48
C LYS A 177 -14.09 -3.07 -6.88
N VAL A 178 -12.88 -3.44 -7.30
CA VAL A 178 -12.64 -4.23 -8.49
C VAL A 178 -13.18 -5.64 -8.24
N ARG A 179 -13.97 -6.17 -9.18
CA ARG A 179 -14.49 -7.53 -9.13
C ARG A 179 -13.58 -8.44 -9.93
N VAL A 180 -13.09 -9.49 -9.33
CA VAL A 180 -12.17 -10.46 -9.94
C VAL A 180 -12.74 -11.85 -9.85
N ALA A 181 -12.97 -12.46 -11.00
CA ALA A 181 -13.33 -13.87 -11.09
C ALA A 181 -12.06 -14.71 -11.19
N LEU A 182 -12.02 -15.80 -10.43
CA LEU A 182 -10.83 -16.62 -10.29
C LEU A 182 -11.21 -18.09 -10.40
N PHE A 183 -10.46 -18.83 -11.21
CA PHE A 183 -10.55 -20.30 -11.26
C PHE A 183 -9.19 -20.91 -11.58
N SER A 184 -9.04 -22.19 -11.22
CA SER A 184 -7.89 -23.00 -11.59
C SER A 184 -8.32 -24.08 -12.58
N THR A 185 -7.39 -24.52 -13.43
CA THR A 185 -7.62 -25.60 -14.38
C THR A 185 -6.55 -26.68 -14.21
N GLY A 186 -6.96 -27.92 -14.35
CA GLY A 186 -6.05 -29.06 -14.30
C GLY A 186 -6.70 -30.26 -13.63
N ASP A 187 -6.68 -31.41 -14.33
CA ASP A 187 -7.24 -32.65 -13.77
C ASP A 187 -6.38 -33.23 -12.63
N GLU A 188 -5.12 -32.74 -12.50
CA GLU A 188 -4.21 -33.06 -11.40
C GLU A 188 -4.59 -32.40 -10.09
N LEU A 189 -5.45 -31.36 -10.10
CA LEU A 189 -5.77 -30.57 -8.93
C LEU A 189 -6.89 -31.19 -8.08
N GLN A 190 -6.69 -31.15 -6.77
CA GLN A 190 -7.67 -31.58 -5.78
C GLN A 190 -7.83 -30.47 -4.72
N LEU A 191 -8.98 -30.42 -4.10
CA LEU A 191 -9.27 -29.49 -3.01
C LEU A 191 -8.59 -29.95 -1.72
N PRO A 192 -7.98 -29.03 -0.95
CA PRO A 192 -7.51 -29.33 0.39
C PRO A 192 -8.63 -29.93 1.24
N GLY A 193 -8.29 -30.95 2.04
CA GLY A 193 -9.24 -31.71 2.86
C GLY A 193 -9.83 -32.94 2.18
N GLN A 194 -9.68 -33.08 0.87
CA GLN A 194 -10.08 -34.26 0.11
C GLN A 194 -8.87 -35.18 -0.11
N PRO A 195 -9.06 -36.51 -0.16
CA PRO A 195 -7.97 -37.42 -0.43
C PRO A 195 -7.45 -37.26 -1.87
N LEU A 196 -6.14 -37.46 -2.04
CA LEU A 196 -5.49 -37.41 -3.36
C LEU A 196 -5.68 -38.74 -4.09
N GLY A 197 -6.07 -38.65 -5.35
CA GLY A 197 -5.93 -39.76 -6.31
C GLY A 197 -4.53 -39.82 -6.87
N ASP A 198 -4.27 -40.85 -7.71
CA ASP A 198 -2.97 -41.03 -8.36
C ASP A 198 -2.63 -39.80 -9.24
N GLY A 199 -1.44 -39.25 -9.05
CA GLY A 199 -0.97 -38.09 -9.81
C GLY A 199 -1.61 -36.77 -9.46
N GLN A 200 -2.49 -36.74 -8.46
CA GLN A 200 -3.12 -35.48 -8.01
C GLN A 200 -2.25 -34.74 -7.00
N ILE A 201 -2.40 -33.43 -7.03
CA ILE A 201 -1.80 -32.49 -6.07
C ILE A 201 -2.90 -31.56 -5.55
N TYR A 202 -2.67 -30.93 -4.40
CA TYR A 202 -3.62 -29.94 -3.91
C TYR A 202 -3.49 -28.61 -4.63
N ASP A 203 -4.63 -27.98 -4.90
CA ASP A 203 -4.72 -26.64 -5.51
C ASP A 203 -4.32 -25.58 -4.49
N THR A 204 -3.12 -25.02 -4.62
CA THR A 204 -2.60 -23.97 -3.75
C THR A 204 -2.60 -22.61 -4.42
N ASN A 205 -2.46 -22.55 -5.74
CA ASN A 205 -2.39 -21.30 -6.50
C ASN A 205 -3.64 -20.46 -6.32
N ARG A 206 -4.80 -21.08 -6.45
CA ARG A 206 -6.08 -20.39 -6.32
C ARG A 206 -6.28 -19.81 -4.91
N LEU A 207 -5.86 -20.53 -3.88
CA LEU A 207 -5.89 -20.00 -2.51
C LEU A 207 -4.96 -18.79 -2.37
N ALA A 208 -3.72 -18.88 -2.86
CA ALA A 208 -2.76 -17.78 -2.78
C ALA A 208 -3.29 -16.53 -3.49
N VAL A 209 -3.81 -16.68 -4.70
CA VAL A 209 -4.36 -15.57 -5.47
C VAL A 209 -5.61 -14.99 -4.81
N HIS A 210 -6.50 -15.84 -4.30
CA HIS A 210 -7.70 -15.41 -3.57
C HIS A 210 -7.34 -14.51 -2.38
N LEU A 211 -6.38 -14.95 -1.56
CA LEU A 211 -5.94 -14.19 -0.38
C LEU A 211 -5.28 -12.86 -0.77
N MET A 212 -4.45 -12.86 -1.80
CA MET A 212 -3.84 -11.62 -2.29
C MET A 212 -4.89 -10.64 -2.82
N LEU A 213 -5.90 -11.14 -3.54
CA LEU A 213 -7.01 -10.32 -4.05
C LEU A 213 -7.83 -9.69 -2.91
N GLU A 214 -8.13 -10.44 -1.87
CA GLU A 214 -8.84 -9.91 -0.70
C GLU A 214 -8.05 -8.82 0.00
N GLN A 215 -6.75 -9.02 0.18
CA GLN A 215 -5.87 -8.01 0.78
C GLN A 215 -5.74 -6.75 -0.06
N LEU A 216 -5.84 -6.88 -1.37
CA LEU A 216 -5.86 -5.72 -2.29
C LEU A 216 -7.22 -5.01 -2.31
N GLY A 217 -8.20 -5.52 -1.56
CA GLY A 217 -9.54 -4.91 -1.49
C GLY A 217 -10.43 -5.26 -2.67
N CYS A 218 -10.14 -6.32 -3.42
CA CYS A 218 -10.99 -6.79 -4.50
C CYS A 218 -12.16 -7.62 -3.98
N GLU A 219 -13.27 -7.59 -4.72
CA GLU A 219 -14.37 -8.53 -4.55
C GLU A 219 -14.06 -9.78 -5.38
N VAL A 220 -13.92 -10.93 -4.71
CA VAL A 220 -13.48 -12.17 -5.35
C VAL A 220 -14.67 -13.08 -5.65
N ILE A 221 -14.77 -13.49 -6.91
CA ILE A 221 -15.73 -14.48 -7.39
C ILE A 221 -14.95 -15.77 -7.68
N ASN A 222 -14.92 -16.68 -6.72
CA ASN A 222 -14.13 -17.90 -6.81
C ASN A 222 -14.94 -19.03 -7.46
N LEU A 223 -14.58 -19.39 -8.68
CA LEU A 223 -15.29 -20.43 -9.46
C LEU A 223 -14.71 -21.83 -9.25
N GLY A 224 -13.69 -21.99 -8.41
CA GLY A 224 -13.14 -23.29 -8.06
C GLY A 224 -12.21 -23.88 -9.11
N ILE A 225 -12.12 -25.20 -9.11
CA ILE A 225 -11.34 -25.97 -10.06
C ILE A 225 -12.24 -26.32 -11.26
N ILE A 226 -11.80 -25.96 -12.45
CA ILE A 226 -12.49 -26.29 -13.71
C ILE A 226 -11.76 -27.47 -14.35
N ARG A 227 -12.52 -28.46 -14.76
CA ARG A 227 -11.97 -29.63 -15.45
C ARG A 227 -11.34 -29.24 -16.77
N ASP A 228 -10.33 -29.99 -17.16
CA ASP A 228 -9.62 -29.79 -18.42
C ASP A 228 -10.45 -30.32 -19.61
N ASP A 229 -11.62 -29.74 -19.79
CA ASP A 229 -12.61 -30.05 -20.79
C ASP A 229 -13.02 -28.77 -21.52
N PRO A 230 -13.03 -28.76 -22.87
CA PRO A 230 -13.35 -27.54 -23.65
C PRO A 230 -14.71 -26.93 -23.32
N HIS A 231 -15.72 -27.72 -23.06
CA HIS A 231 -17.07 -27.22 -22.75
C HIS A 231 -17.09 -26.57 -21.34
N ALA A 232 -16.45 -27.22 -20.35
CA ALA A 232 -16.37 -26.70 -19.01
C ALA A 232 -15.56 -25.41 -18.95
N LEU A 233 -14.44 -25.34 -19.65
CA LEU A 233 -13.60 -24.14 -19.74
C LEU A 233 -14.31 -22.99 -20.41
N ARG A 234 -14.97 -23.23 -21.54
CA ARG A 234 -15.75 -22.20 -22.24
C ARG A 234 -16.83 -21.63 -21.33
N ALA A 235 -17.59 -22.49 -20.65
CA ALA A 235 -18.63 -22.07 -19.71
C ALA A 235 -18.06 -21.24 -18.56
N ALA A 236 -16.90 -21.62 -18.02
CA ALA A 236 -16.24 -20.90 -16.93
C ALA A 236 -15.78 -19.50 -17.39
N PHE A 237 -15.19 -19.37 -18.57
CA PHE A 237 -14.80 -18.08 -19.13
C PHE A 237 -15.99 -17.16 -19.36
N ILE A 238 -17.08 -17.68 -19.93
CA ILE A 238 -18.29 -16.89 -20.19
C ILE A 238 -18.93 -16.43 -18.86
N GLU A 239 -19.05 -17.32 -17.89
CA GLU A 239 -19.59 -16.99 -16.57
C GLU A 239 -18.72 -15.94 -15.85
N ALA A 240 -17.40 -16.15 -15.84
CA ALA A 240 -16.45 -15.22 -15.23
C ALA A 240 -16.53 -13.83 -15.88
N ASP A 241 -16.52 -13.76 -17.20
CA ASP A 241 -16.58 -12.51 -17.96
C ASP A 241 -17.86 -11.73 -17.70
N SER A 242 -18.98 -12.41 -17.47
CA SER A 242 -20.27 -11.76 -17.20
C SER A 242 -20.37 -11.09 -15.83
N GLN A 243 -19.49 -11.45 -14.89
CA GLN A 243 -19.57 -11.04 -13.49
C GLN A 243 -18.43 -10.14 -13.03
N ALA A 244 -17.33 -10.07 -13.77
CA ALA A 244 -16.10 -9.50 -13.28
C ALA A 244 -15.53 -8.39 -14.17
N ASP A 245 -14.66 -7.57 -13.58
CA ASP A 245 -13.81 -6.62 -14.29
C ASP A 245 -12.53 -7.28 -14.78
N VAL A 246 -12.06 -8.28 -14.04
CA VAL A 246 -10.86 -9.07 -14.35
C VAL A 246 -11.18 -10.55 -14.15
N VAL A 247 -10.73 -11.37 -15.09
CA VAL A 247 -10.76 -12.83 -14.97
C VAL A 247 -9.34 -13.34 -14.86
N ILE A 248 -9.06 -14.12 -13.83
CA ILE A 248 -7.77 -14.75 -13.59
C ILE A 248 -7.92 -16.26 -13.65
N SER A 249 -7.11 -16.90 -14.50
CA SER A 249 -6.97 -18.35 -14.48
C SER A 249 -5.58 -18.76 -14.02
N SER A 250 -5.50 -19.81 -13.24
CA SER A 250 -4.26 -20.48 -12.88
C SER A 250 -4.16 -21.78 -13.65
N GLY A 251 -3.12 -21.92 -14.47
CA GLY A 251 -2.95 -23.04 -15.37
C GLY A 251 -3.53 -22.77 -16.77
N GLY A 252 -3.29 -23.64 -17.69
CA GLY A 252 -3.83 -23.58 -19.07
C GLY A 252 -3.17 -22.57 -20.01
N VAL A 253 -2.04 -22.00 -19.64
CA VAL A 253 -1.32 -21.00 -20.46
C VAL A 253 0.07 -21.44 -20.91
N SER A 254 0.45 -22.69 -20.65
CA SER A 254 1.74 -23.23 -21.10
C SER A 254 1.70 -23.68 -22.57
N VAL A 255 2.85 -23.60 -23.22
CA VAL A 255 3.00 -23.75 -24.68
C VAL A 255 2.78 -25.18 -25.19
N GLY A 256 2.27 -26.11 -24.40
CA GLY A 256 2.13 -27.50 -24.82
C GLY A 256 0.82 -28.20 -24.46
N GLU A 257 0.04 -27.61 -23.59
CA GLU A 257 -1.07 -28.33 -22.97
C GLU A 257 -2.48 -27.81 -23.33
N ALA A 258 -2.57 -26.73 -24.10
CA ALA A 258 -3.85 -26.06 -24.20
C ALA A 258 -4.15 -25.46 -25.57
N ASP A 259 -4.03 -26.24 -26.60
CA ASP A 259 -4.49 -25.80 -27.91
C ASP A 259 -5.95 -25.33 -27.89
N TYR A 260 -6.81 -25.97 -27.08
CA TYR A 260 -8.21 -25.56 -26.96
C TYR A 260 -8.44 -24.39 -26.02
N THR A 261 -7.65 -24.22 -24.95
CA THR A 261 -7.75 -23.02 -24.10
C THR A 261 -7.40 -21.76 -24.89
N LYS A 262 -6.31 -21.82 -25.64
CA LYS A 262 -5.92 -20.75 -26.56
C LYS A 262 -7.00 -20.45 -27.57
N THR A 263 -7.54 -21.51 -28.21
CA THR A 263 -8.61 -21.38 -29.20
C THR A 263 -9.86 -20.75 -28.59
N ILE A 264 -10.27 -21.17 -27.39
CA ILE A 264 -11.43 -20.61 -26.71
C ILE A 264 -11.22 -19.14 -26.39
N LEU A 265 -10.04 -18.78 -25.88
CA LEU A 265 -9.71 -17.38 -25.55
C LEU A 265 -9.66 -16.50 -26.79
N GLU A 266 -9.13 -17.00 -27.91
CA GLU A 266 -9.11 -16.28 -29.18
C GLU A 266 -10.52 -16.06 -29.73
N GLU A 267 -11.43 -16.99 -29.51
CA GLU A 267 -12.85 -16.86 -29.90
C GLU A 267 -13.62 -15.88 -29.02
N LEU A 268 -13.32 -15.87 -27.71
CA LEU A 268 -14.06 -15.06 -26.72
C LEU A 268 -13.50 -13.64 -26.55
N GLY A 269 -12.31 -13.36 -27.05
CA GLY A 269 -11.69 -12.05 -26.90
C GLY A 269 -10.41 -11.88 -27.69
N GLU A 270 -9.69 -10.83 -27.37
CA GLU A 270 -8.38 -10.50 -27.95
C GLU A 270 -7.29 -10.75 -26.89
N ILE A 271 -6.71 -11.94 -26.90
CA ILE A 271 -5.75 -12.39 -25.90
C ILE A 271 -4.38 -12.61 -26.55
N ALA A 272 -3.36 -12.00 -25.95
CA ALA A 272 -1.97 -12.23 -26.30
C ALA A 272 -1.32 -13.20 -25.32
N PHE A 273 -0.51 -14.10 -25.83
CA PHE A 273 0.27 -15.06 -25.04
C PHE A 273 1.73 -14.63 -25.08
N TRP A 274 2.25 -14.22 -23.94
CA TRP A 274 3.59 -13.67 -23.81
C TRP A 274 4.56 -14.68 -23.20
N LYS A 275 5.80 -14.56 -23.62
CA LYS A 275 6.94 -15.21 -22.98
C LYS A 275 7.79 -14.13 -22.32
N LEU A 276 7.81 -14.14 -21.00
CA LEU A 276 8.47 -13.10 -20.21
C LEU A 276 9.91 -13.45 -19.87
N ALA A 277 10.77 -12.45 -19.91
CA ALA A 277 12.16 -12.57 -19.50
C ALA A 277 12.34 -12.47 -17.98
N ILE A 278 11.50 -13.18 -17.23
CA ILE A 278 11.56 -13.27 -15.77
C ILE A 278 11.70 -14.72 -15.32
N LYS A 279 12.25 -14.89 -14.13
CA LYS A 279 12.40 -16.20 -13.50
C LYS A 279 12.03 -16.09 -12.01
N PRO A 280 11.16 -17.00 -11.52
CA PRO A 280 10.31 -17.92 -12.28
C PRO A 280 9.13 -17.22 -12.96
N GLY A 281 8.50 -17.85 -13.96
CA GLY A 281 7.28 -17.32 -14.56
C GLY A 281 7.42 -16.84 -15.98
N LYS A 282 7.76 -17.73 -16.90
CA LYS A 282 7.93 -17.39 -18.32
C LYS A 282 6.61 -17.15 -19.07
N PRO A 283 5.59 -18.04 -19.02
CA PRO A 283 4.35 -17.86 -19.77
C PRO A 283 3.39 -16.94 -19.01
N PHE A 284 2.76 -16.02 -19.73
CA PHE A 284 1.70 -15.16 -19.22
C PHE A 284 0.75 -14.80 -20.36
N ALA A 285 -0.55 -14.86 -20.09
CA ALA A 285 -1.56 -14.44 -21.06
C ALA A 285 -2.28 -13.19 -20.55
N PHE A 286 -2.46 -12.21 -21.45
CA PHE A 286 -3.14 -10.98 -21.13
C PHE A 286 -3.98 -10.51 -22.32
N GLY A 287 -5.17 -10.00 -22.05
CA GLY A 287 -5.99 -9.38 -23.06
C GLY A 287 -7.37 -8.99 -22.57
N LYS A 288 -8.25 -8.73 -23.52
CA LYS A 288 -9.63 -8.31 -23.28
C LYS A 288 -10.60 -9.41 -23.71
N LEU A 289 -11.46 -9.85 -22.80
CA LEU A 289 -12.69 -10.58 -23.10
C LEU A 289 -13.79 -9.57 -23.47
N SER A 290 -15.04 -10.01 -23.58
CA SER A 290 -16.15 -9.12 -23.96
C SER A 290 -16.36 -7.99 -22.96
N ASN A 291 -16.29 -8.28 -21.64
CA ASN A 291 -16.60 -7.34 -20.56
C ASN A 291 -15.47 -7.14 -19.57
N SER A 292 -14.44 -7.95 -19.63
CA SER A 292 -13.39 -8.02 -18.60
C SER A 292 -12.00 -8.14 -19.18
N TRP A 293 -11.01 -7.79 -18.40
CA TRP A 293 -9.62 -8.10 -18.70
C TRP A 293 -9.32 -9.53 -18.27
N PHE A 294 -8.46 -10.19 -19.03
CA PHE A 294 -8.02 -11.55 -18.72
C PHE A 294 -6.54 -11.59 -18.38
N CYS A 295 -6.20 -12.30 -17.30
CA CYS A 295 -4.84 -12.62 -16.91
C CYS A 295 -4.70 -14.12 -16.71
N GLY A 296 -3.86 -14.77 -17.52
CA GLY A 296 -3.54 -16.19 -17.37
C GLY A 296 -2.19 -16.39 -16.70
N LEU A 297 -2.22 -17.00 -15.52
CA LEU A 297 -1.01 -17.23 -14.71
C LEU A 297 -0.35 -18.56 -15.03
N PRO A 298 0.99 -18.68 -14.89
CA PRO A 298 1.68 -19.95 -14.97
C PRO A 298 1.14 -20.98 -13.96
N GLY A 299 1.32 -22.26 -14.25
CA GLY A 299 0.79 -23.35 -13.42
C GLY A 299 1.60 -23.64 -12.14
N THR A 300 2.92 -23.40 -12.15
CA THR A 300 3.76 -23.69 -10.97
C THR A 300 3.55 -22.64 -9.86
N PRO A 301 3.58 -23.04 -8.59
CA PRO A 301 3.16 -22.16 -7.47
C PRO A 301 3.93 -20.85 -7.35
N VAL A 302 5.26 -20.89 -7.37
CA VAL A 302 6.06 -19.67 -7.23
C VAL A 302 5.90 -18.78 -8.46
N SER A 303 5.83 -19.37 -9.65
CA SER A 303 5.63 -18.62 -10.90
C SER A 303 4.27 -17.89 -10.91
N ALA A 304 3.20 -18.56 -10.53
CA ALA A 304 1.87 -17.95 -10.45
C ALA A 304 1.83 -16.78 -9.47
N THR A 305 2.39 -16.98 -8.29
CA THR A 305 2.40 -15.97 -7.23
C THR A 305 3.27 -14.76 -7.60
N LEU A 306 4.47 -15.01 -8.13
CA LEU A 306 5.36 -13.94 -8.58
C LEU A 306 4.75 -13.14 -9.73
N THR A 307 4.17 -13.81 -10.71
CA THR A 307 3.53 -13.16 -11.86
C THR A 307 2.34 -12.30 -11.40
N PHE A 308 1.54 -12.80 -10.48
CA PHE A 308 0.48 -12.00 -9.87
C PHE A 308 1.07 -10.76 -9.18
N TYR A 309 2.07 -10.96 -8.34
CA TYR A 309 2.69 -9.88 -7.57
C TYR A 309 3.30 -8.79 -8.47
N GLN A 310 4.01 -9.17 -9.52
CA GLN A 310 4.74 -8.23 -10.36
C GLN A 310 3.92 -7.62 -11.51
N LEU A 311 2.89 -8.30 -11.99
CA LEU A 311 2.10 -7.87 -13.16
C LEU A 311 0.64 -7.60 -12.83
N VAL A 312 -0.03 -8.53 -12.16
CA VAL A 312 -1.48 -8.39 -11.90
C VAL A 312 -1.75 -7.36 -10.81
N GLN A 313 -0.91 -7.29 -9.79
CA GLN A 313 -1.05 -6.30 -8.73
C GLN A 313 -1.02 -4.85 -9.26
N PRO A 314 -0.06 -4.45 -10.12
CA PRO A 314 -0.09 -3.11 -10.75
C PRO A 314 -1.32 -2.87 -11.62
N LEU A 315 -1.80 -3.89 -12.35
CA LEU A 315 -3.02 -3.80 -13.14
C LEU A 315 -4.24 -3.49 -12.26
N LEU A 316 -4.39 -4.23 -11.16
CA LEU A 316 -5.48 -4.03 -10.21
C LEU A 316 -5.39 -2.66 -9.53
N ALA A 317 -4.19 -2.19 -9.20
CA ALA A 317 -3.99 -0.86 -8.67
C ALA A 317 -4.50 0.22 -9.64
N LYS A 318 -4.17 0.11 -10.90
CA LYS A 318 -4.66 1.05 -11.93
C LYS A 318 -6.18 0.98 -12.11
N LEU A 319 -6.75 -0.21 -12.18
CA LEU A 319 -8.21 -0.38 -12.29
C LEU A 319 -8.94 0.20 -11.09
N SER A 320 -8.39 0.07 -9.89
CA SER A 320 -8.98 0.62 -8.67
C SER A 320 -8.95 2.15 -8.62
N GLY A 321 -8.23 2.80 -9.52
CA GLY A 321 -8.05 4.25 -9.53
C GLY A 321 -6.91 4.74 -8.65
N ASN A 322 -6.09 3.85 -8.10
CA ASN A 322 -4.94 4.23 -7.27
C ASN A 322 -3.88 4.93 -8.12
N THR A 323 -3.62 6.22 -7.84
CA THR A 323 -2.64 7.03 -8.58
C THR A 323 -1.22 6.94 -7.99
N ALA A 324 -1.06 6.37 -6.80
CA ALA A 324 0.22 6.26 -6.11
C ALA A 324 1.03 5.02 -6.51
N SER A 325 0.62 4.29 -7.56
CA SER A 325 1.31 3.10 -8.05
C SER A 325 2.65 3.49 -8.70
N GLY A 326 3.66 3.69 -7.88
CA GLY A 326 5.03 3.84 -8.31
C GLY A 326 5.72 2.49 -8.47
N LEU A 327 6.95 2.53 -9.00
CA LEU A 327 7.82 1.36 -8.97
C LEU A 327 8.04 0.92 -7.53
N PRO A 328 8.09 -0.40 -7.24
CA PRO A 328 8.35 -0.87 -5.89
C PRO A 328 9.72 -0.39 -5.40
N ALA A 329 9.77 -0.04 -4.12
CA ALA A 329 11.03 0.38 -3.50
C ALA A 329 12.00 -0.79 -3.45
N ARG A 330 13.20 -0.58 -3.97
CA ARG A 330 14.30 -1.54 -3.91
C ARG A 330 15.45 -0.96 -3.12
N GLN A 331 16.15 -1.83 -2.40
CA GLN A 331 17.32 -1.45 -1.61
C GLN A 331 18.52 -2.20 -2.13
N ARG A 332 19.66 -1.54 -2.12
CA ARG A 332 20.92 -2.16 -2.46
C ARG A 332 21.60 -2.64 -1.19
N VAL A 333 21.87 -3.93 -1.10
CA VAL A 333 22.47 -4.57 0.07
C VAL A 333 23.51 -5.60 -0.37
N ARG A 334 24.39 -6.01 0.54
CA ARG A 334 25.29 -7.12 0.31
C ARG A 334 24.58 -8.43 0.55
N THR A 335 24.88 -9.43 -0.28
CA THR A 335 24.45 -10.80 0.01
C THR A 335 25.45 -11.50 0.90
N ALA A 336 24.98 -12.14 1.96
CA ALA A 336 25.84 -12.96 2.83
C ALA A 336 26.06 -14.35 2.25
N SER A 337 25.21 -14.79 1.32
CA SER A 337 25.30 -16.10 0.68
C SER A 337 25.60 -15.98 -0.81
N PRO A 338 26.31 -16.96 -1.41
CA PRO A 338 26.43 -17.02 -2.86
C PRO A 338 25.07 -17.32 -3.50
N LEU A 339 24.82 -16.75 -4.68
CA LEU A 339 23.57 -16.90 -5.40
C LEU A 339 23.84 -17.45 -6.80
N LYS A 340 23.15 -18.51 -7.16
CA LYS A 340 23.22 -19.05 -8.52
C LYS A 340 22.37 -18.25 -9.46
N LYS A 341 22.90 -17.81 -10.58
CA LYS A 341 22.20 -17.00 -11.58
C LYS A 341 22.75 -17.30 -12.97
N SER A 342 21.84 -17.61 -13.90
CA SER A 342 22.17 -17.69 -15.33
C SER A 342 21.70 -16.42 -16.03
N PRO A 343 22.53 -15.83 -16.93
CA PRO A 343 22.08 -14.71 -17.76
C PRO A 343 20.87 -15.04 -18.62
N GLY A 344 20.04 -14.04 -18.95
CA GLY A 344 18.96 -14.16 -19.90
C GLY A 344 17.59 -13.73 -19.37
N ARG A 345 17.35 -13.85 -18.06
CA ARG A 345 16.08 -13.43 -17.44
C ARG A 345 16.34 -12.66 -16.15
N LEU A 346 15.46 -11.70 -15.87
CA LEU A 346 15.39 -11.03 -14.57
C LEU A 346 14.94 -12.05 -13.53
N ASP A 347 15.77 -12.31 -12.54
CA ASP A 347 15.54 -13.37 -11.54
C ASP A 347 15.06 -12.76 -10.22
N PHE A 348 13.94 -13.28 -9.73
CA PHE A 348 13.36 -12.93 -8.43
C PHE A 348 13.53 -14.09 -7.47
N GLN A 349 14.65 -14.10 -6.77
CA GLN A 349 14.92 -15.12 -5.77
C GLN A 349 14.31 -14.71 -4.43
N ARG A 350 13.94 -15.70 -3.60
CA ARG A 350 13.42 -15.41 -2.26
C ARG A 350 14.56 -15.38 -1.29
N GLY A 351 14.56 -14.38 -0.43
CA GLY A 351 15.61 -14.15 0.53
C GLY A 351 15.11 -13.63 1.87
N VAL A 352 16.02 -13.58 2.82
CA VAL A 352 15.81 -13.00 4.15
C VAL A 352 16.67 -11.76 4.28
N LEU A 353 16.03 -10.61 4.35
CA LEU A 353 16.67 -9.33 4.60
C LEU A 353 16.69 -9.10 6.10
N GLN A 354 17.86 -8.87 6.68
CA GLN A 354 18.03 -8.68 8.12
C GLN A 354 19.27 -7.84 8.42
N ARG A 355 19.35 -7.34 9.64
CA ARG A 355 20.57 -6.71 10.14
C ARG A 355 21.56 -7.76 10.59
N ASN A 356 22.83 -7.60 10.22
CA ASN A 356 23.92 -8.43 10.71
C ASN A 356 24.43 -7.96 12.08
N ALA A 357 25.44 -8.63 12.60
CA ALA A 357 26.07 -8.31 13.90
C ALA A 357 26.63 -6.88 13.98
N ASP A 358 27.02 -6.31 12.83
CA ASP A 358 27.57 -4.95 12.73
C ASP A 358 26.45 -3.89 12.56
N GLY A 359 25.18 -4.30 12.53
CA GLY A 359 24.03 -3.43 12.35
C GLY A 359 23.75 -3.07 10.89
N GLU A 360 24.46 -3.63 9.93
CA GLU A 360 24.26 -3.41 8.50
C GLU A 360 23.18 -4.34 7.95
N LEU A 361 22.39 -3.84 6.98
CA LEU A 361 21.47 -4.69 6.26
C LEU A 361 22.21 -5.62 5.32
N GLU A 362 21.83 -6.89 5.33
CA GLU A 362 22.30 -7.91 4.39
C GLU A 362 21.17 -8.87 4.05
N VAL A 363 21.32 -9.60 2.97
CA VAL A 363 20.36 -10.61 2.54
C VAL A 363 21.01 -11.98 2.46
N THR A 364 20.26 -13.01 2.85
CA THR A 364 20.63 -14.41 2.64
C THR A 364 19.56 -15.10 1.80
N THR A 365 19.96 -16.10 1.03
CA THR A 365 19.00 -16.93 0.29
C THR A 365 18.15 -17.76 1.27
N THR A 366 16.89 -18.04 0.90
CA THR A 366 16.07 -19.04 1.61
C THR A 366 16.50 -20.47 1.31
N GLY A 367 17.37 -20.68 0.32
CA GLY A 367 17.85 -21.98 -0.13
C GLY A 367 17.39 -22.31 -1.55
N HIS A 368 16.72 -23.42 -1.74
CA HIS A 368 16.26 -23.86 -3.06
C HIS A 368 15.27 -22.87 -3.68
N GLN A 369 15.54 -22.41 -4.91
CA GLN A 369 14.78 -21.39 -5.62
C GLN A 369 13.87 -21.95 -6.73
N GLY A 370 13.56 -23.23 -6.69
CA GLY A 370 12.69 -23.86 -7.68
C GLY A 370 11.29 -23.25 -7.71
N SER A 371 10.66 -23.25 -8.87
CA SER A 371 9.31 -22.69 -9.08
C SER A 371 8.20 -23.44 -8.33
N HIS A 372 8.51 -24.61 -7.78
CA HIS A 372 7.62 -25.46 -6.97
C HIS A 372 7.83 -25.31 -5.46
N ILE A 373 8.85 -24.54 -5.04
CA ILE A 373 9.21 -24.38 -3.61
C ILE A 373 8.45 -23.17 -3.02
N PHE A 374 7.14 -23.33 -2.85
CA PHE A 374 6.30 -22.24 -2.32
C PHE A 374 6.69 -21.84 -0.89
N SER A 375 7.21 -22.78 -0.09
CA SER A 375 7.70 -22.49 1.27
C SER A 375 8.76 -21.37 1.32
N SER A 376 9.41 -21.06 0.20
CA SER A 376 10.35 -19.95 0.13
C SER A 376 9.69 -18.59 0.40
N PHE A 377 8.37 -18.45 0.17
CA PHE A 377 7.63 -17.23 0.54
C PHE A 377 7.38 -17.13 2.05
N SER A 378 7.14 -18.25 2.73
CA SER A 378 6.95 -18.24 4.19
C SER A 378 8.28 -18.13 4.95
N LEU A 379 9.39 -18.58 4.37
CA LEU A 379 10.72 -18.47 4.93
C LEU A 379 11.37 -17.11 4.65
N GLY A 380 11.04 -16.49 3.52
CA GLY A 380 11.61 -15.22 3.09
C GLY A 380 10.80 -14.01 3.51
N ASN A 381 11.38 -12.82 3.35
CA ASN A 381 10.72 -11.54 3.54
C ASN A 381 11.00 -10.55 2.40
N CYS A 382 11.72 -10.98 1.38
CA CYS A 382 12.02 -10.13 0.23
C CYS A 382 12.28 -10.97 -1.02
N PHE A 383 12.20 -10.30 -2.18
CA PHE A 383 12.81 -10.79 -3.41
C PHE A 383 14.23 -10.27 -3.50
N ILE A 384 15.17 -11.14 -3.87
CA ILE A 384 16.49 -10.74 -4.34
C ILE A 384 16.34 -10.60 -5.86
N VAL A 385 16.51 -9.38 -6.36
CA VAL A 385 16.28 -9.07 -7.77
C VAL A 385 17.61 -9.01 -8.48
N LEU A 386 17.86 -10.01 -9.34
CA LEU A 386 19.12 -10.13 -10.07
C LEU A 386 18.89 -9.80 -11.55
N GLU A 387 19.67 -8.86 -12.04
CA GLU A 387 19.54 -8.27 -13.37
C GLU A 387 19.59 -9.33 -14.47
N ARG A 388 18.92 -9.06 -15.60
CA ARG A 388 18.76 -10.01 -16.70
C ARG A 388 20.08 -10.64 -17.16
N ASP A 389 21.12 -9.83 -17.32
CA ASP A 389 22.41 -10.27 -17.88
C ASP A 389 23.44 -10.69 -16.82
N ARG A 390 23.05 -10.61 -15.55
CA ARG A 390 23.94 -11.00 -14.44
C ARG A 390 24.09 -12.51 -14.36
N GLY A 391 25.32 -12.94 -14.08
CA GLY A 391 25.66 -14.33 -13.78
C GLY A 391 25.66 -14.61 -12.28
N ASN A 392 26.34 -15.68 -11.87
CA ASN A 392 26.47 -16.05 -10.46
C ASN A 392 26.99 -14.91 -9.60
N VAL A 393 26.48 -14.83 -8.39
CA VAL A 393 26.81 -13.79 -7.42
C VAL A 393 27.58 -14.43 -6.26
N GLU A 394 28.73 -13.85 -5.94
CA GLU A 394 29.56 -14.29 -4.82
C GLU A 394 29.06 -13.66 -3.51
N ALA A 395 29.31 -14.33 -2.38
CA ALA A 395 29.06 -13.74 -1.07
C ALA A 395 29.82 -12.41 -0.92
N GLY A 396 29.17 -11.40 -0.37
CA GLY A 396 29.73 -10.06 -0.21
C GLY A 396 29.48 -9.10 -1.37
N GLU A 397 28.99 -9.57 -2.52
CA GLU A 397 28.61 -8.70 -3.62
C GLU A 397 27.31 -7.93 -3.34
N TRP A 398 27.15 -6.79 -4.00
CA TRP A 398 25.95 -5.97 -3.93
C TRP A 398 24.84 -6.53 -4.82
N VAL A 399 23.64 -6.59 -4.25
CA VAL A 399 22.42 -6.99 -4.96
C VAL A 399 21.29 -6.03 -4.62
N GLU A 400 20.27 -5.99 -5.45
CA GLU A 400 19.02 -5.29 -5.12
C GLU A 400 18.05 -6.24 -4.44
N VAL A 401 17.33 -5.75 -3.44
CA VAL A 401 16.25 -6.48 -2.78
C VAL A 401 14.97 -5.64 -2.83
N GLU A 402 13.85 -6.34 -3.01
CA GLU A 402 12.51 -5.78 -2.97
C GLU A 402 11.80 -6.43 -1.78
N PRO A 403 11.65 -5.72 -0.64
CA PRO A 403 10.92 -6.26 0.50
C PRO A 403 9.50 -6.64 0.12
N PHE A 404 9.00 -7.74 0.65
CA PHE A 404 7.60 -8.11 0.46
C PHE A 404 6.70 -7.01 1.04
N ASN A 405 5.62 -6.71 0.35
CA ASN A 405 4.59 -5.84 0.90
C ASN A 405 3.64 -6.65 1.82
N ALA A 406 2.55 -6.02 2.26
CA ALA A 406 1.60 -6.64 3.18
C ALA A 406 0.96 -7.93 2.66
N LEU A 407 1.06 -8.25 1.36
CA LEU A 407 0.50 -9.49 0.80
C LEU A 407 1.15 -10.74 1.37
N PHE A 408 2.39 -10.66 1.83
CA PHE A 408 3.12 -11.77 2.43
C PHE A 408 3.47 -11.52 3.90
N GLY A 409 2.59 -10.85 4.63
CA GLY A 409 2.76 -10.65 6.06
C GLY A 409 3.86 -9.65 6.45
N GLY A 410 4.26 -8.80 5.54
CA GLY A 410 5.12 -7.64 5.86
C GLY A 410 4.39 -6.71 6.84
N LEU A 411 5.07 -6.31 7.93
CA LEU A 411 4.54 -5.34 8.88
C LEU A 411 4.51 -3.94 8.26
#